data_c206dbee167d0c4e0ea40d8654bf6df9
#
_entry.id   c206dbee167d0c4e0ea40d8654bf6df9
#
_cell.length_a   1.000
_cell.length_b   1.000
_cell.length_c   1.000
_cell.angle_alpha   90.00
_cell.angle_beta   90.00
_cell.angle_gamma   90.00
#
_symmetry.space_group_name_H-M   'P 1'
#
loop_
_entity.id
_entity.type
_entity.pdbx_description
1 polymer ?
#
loop_
_entity_poly.entity_id
_entity_poly.type
_entity_poly.pdbx_seq_one_letter_code
_entity_poly.pdbx_strand_id
1 'polypeptide(L)'
;MASESVGGTQTVERAMSLLACFTEESGELRVSELCTLTGLGQSTVSRMMSALDRMKFVVQDARTGLYRLGPAAVSLGTIALNGSPIFRASRQIAQNLARRIEIGVNVAELSGFTFTYLCNFEGALAPKSFAMAGRTGPLHATGLGKALLSGMTDEQVDEYFAQTPQRFTPHTIVDRGAMQVALDETRSRGYATEIEELAFGRACIAAPIRNRAGEIVAGLSASGPLSVLDLHAPHQELALQLIEAADEISVALGYSPSRTASAFAAL
;
A
#
# COMPACT_ATOMS: atom_id res chain seq x y z
N MET A 1 -6.38 44.06 -0.79
CA MET A 1 -5.38 43.26 -1.51
C MET A 1 -5.44 41.81 -1.07
N ALA A 2 -6.50 41.07 -1.42
CA ALA A 2 -6.71 39.66 -1.02
C ALA A 2 -7.31 38.77 -2.15
N SER A 3 -7.08 39.15 -3.43
CA SER A 3 -7.72 38.46 -4.58
C SER A 3 -6.74 37.63 -5.43
N GLU A 4 -5.43 37.71 -5.20
CA GLU A 4 -4.43 36.98 -6.03
C GLU A 4 -4.09 35.55 -5.54
N SER A 5 -4.40 35.22 -4.30
CA SER A 5 -4.04 33.88 -3.76
C SER A 5 -4.95 32.74 -4.26
N VAL A 6 -6.22 32.99 -4.55
CA VAL A 6 -7.21 31.98 -4.96
C VAL A 6 -6.90 31.40 -6.36
N GLY A 7 -6.40 32.22 -7.30
CA GLY A 7 -6.10 31.78 -8.67
C GLY A 7 -4.87 30.88 -8.77
N GLY A 8 -3.87 31.11 -7.90
CA GLY A 8 -2.62 30.33 -7.88
C GLY A 8 -2.83 28.90 -7.35
N THR A 9 -3.52 28.76 -6.23
CA THR A 9 -3.83 27.46 -5.60
C THR A 9 -4.66 26.58 -6.52
N GLN A 10 -5.71 27.14 -7.13
CA GLN A 10 -6.56 26.41 -8.07
C GLN A 10 -5.80 25.90 -9.31
N THR A 11 -4.77 26.65 -9.76
CA THR A 11 -3.93 26.20 -10.88
C THR A 11 -3.09 24.99 -10.51
N VAL A 12 -2.52 24.96 -9.30
CA VAL A 12 -1.77 23.81 -8.78
C VAL A 12 -2.69 22.60 -8.61
N GLU A 13 -3.85 22.77 -7.99
CA GLU A 13 -4.84 21.69 -7.81
C GLU A 13 -5.26 21.06 -9.14
N ARG A 14 -5.53 21.88 -10.16
CA ARG A 14 -5.86 21.40 -11.50
C ARG A 14 -4.70 20.66 -12.17
N ALA A 15 -3.47 21.12 -12.01
CA ALA A 15 -2.30 20.43 -12.56
C ALA A 15 -2.10 19.07 -11.89
N MET A 16 -2.27 19.00 -10.57
CA MET A 16 -2.19 17.74 -9.82
C MET A 16 -3.34 16.80 -10.18
N SER A 17 -4.57 17.29 -10.38
CA SER A 17 -5.69 16.45 -10.81
C SER A 17 -5.46 15.83 -12.19
N LEU A 18 -4.80 16.53 -13.11
CA LEU A 18 -4.41 15.98 -14.40
C LEU A 18 -3.37 14.85 -14.27
N LEU A 19 -2.38 15.00 -13.39
CA LEU A 19 -1.42 13.91 -13.11
C LEU A 19 -2.09 12.71 -12.46
N ALA A 20 -3.07 12.92 -11.59
CA ALA A 20 -3.84 11.85 -10.94
C ALA A 20 -4.75 11.06 -11.89
N CYS A 21 -5.01 11.54 -13.10
CA CYS A 21 -5.76 10.79 -14.11
C CYS A 21 -4.97 9.60 -14.69
N PHE A 22 -3.64 9.61 -14.59
CA PHE A 22 -2.81 8.51 -15.08
C PHE A 22 -2.85 7.36 -14.06
N THR A 23 -3.42 6.24 -14.46
CA THR A 23 -3.50 5.01 -13.68
C THR A 23 -2.82 3.88 -14.44
N GLU A 24 -2.69 2.71 -13.82
CA GLU A 24 -2.15 1.52 -14.52
C GLU A 24 -3.03 1.08 -15.69
N GLU A 25 -4.34 1.27 -15.58
CA GLU A 25 -5.32 0.95 -16.64
C GLU A 25 -5.33 2.03 -17.72
N SER A 26 -4.98 3.28 -17.36
CA SER A 26 -5.00 4.46 -18.20
C SER A 26 -3.61 5.11 -18.22
N GLY A 27 -2.57 4.33 -18.58
CA GLY A 27 -1.17 4.78 -18.59
C GLY A 27 -0.85 5.82 -19.67
N GLU A 28 -1.69 5.91 -20.71
CA GLU A 28 -1.59 6.88 -21.81
C GLU A 28 -2.94 7.54 -22.05
N LEU A 29 -2.99 8.88 -22.06
CA LEU A 29 -4.23 9.66 -22.19
C LEU A 29 -4.07 10.79 -23.19
N ARG A 30 -5.17 11.09 -23.91
CA ARG A 30 -5.31 12.28 -24.78
C ARG A 30 -5.88 13.46 -24.00
N VAL A 31 -5.68 14.67 -24.54
CA VAL A 31 -6.28 15.89 -23.98
C VAL A 31 -7.81 15.76 -23.84
N SER A 32 -8.50 15.16 -24.81
CA SER A 32 -9.95 14.97 -24.75
C SER A 32 -10.39 14.08 -23.58
N GLU A 33 -9.66 13.00 -23.30
CA GLU A 33 -9.92 12.09 -22.18
C GLU A 33 -9.66 12.78 -20.83
N LEU A 34 -8.55 13.53 -20.73
CA LEU A 34 -8.24 14.36 -19.57
C LEU A 34 -9.32 15.41 -19.31
N CYS A 35 -9.88 16.04 -20.36
CA CYS A 35 -11.02 16.96 -20.23
C CYS A 35 -12.23 16.26 -19.63
N THR A 36 -12.56 15.06 -20.11
CA THR A 36 -13.70 14.27 -19.62
C THR A 36 -13.52 13.87 -18.16
N LEU A 37 -12.32 13.38 -17.79
CA LEU A 37 -12.01 12.91 -16.43
C LEU A 37 -11.98 14.06 -15.40
N THR A 38 -11.51 15.26 -15.79
CA THR A 38 -11.34 16.39 -14.85
C THR A 38 -12.44 17.44 -14.94
N GLY A 39 -13.27 17.42 -15.97
CA GLY A 39 -14.26 18.46 -16.26
C GLY A 39 -13.64 19.79 -16.71
N LEU A 40 -12.33 19.86 -17.00
CA LEU A 40 -11.64 21.06 -17.41
C LEU A 40 -11.78 21.32 -18.91
N GLY A 41 -11.84 22.59 -19.28
CA GLY A 41 -11.88 22.99 -20.70
C GLY A 41 -10.59 22.68 -21.44
N GLN A 42 -10.69 22.30 -22.72
CA GLN A 42 -9.59 21.87 -23.59
C GLN A 42 -8.38 22.81 -23.59
N SER A 43 -8.61 24.14 -23.67
CA SER A 43 -7.53 25.13 -23.66
C SER A 43 -6.74 25.12 -22.35
N THR A 44 -7.44 24.90 -21.23
CA THR A 44 -6.82 24.79 -19.90
C THR A 44 -5.97 23.53 -19.80
N VAL A 45 -6.54 22.37 -20.17
CA VAL A 45 -5.84 21.08 -20.16
C VAL A 45 -4.60 21.14 -21.06
N SER A 46 -4.74 21.59 -22.32
CA SER A 46 -3.61 21.68 -23.26
C SER A 46 -2.47 22.55 -22.73
N ARG A 47 -2.81 23.72 -22.15
CA ARG A 47 -1.81 24.61 -21.57
C ARG A 47 -1.08 23.99 -20.37
N MET A 48 -1.82 23.32 -19.49
CA MET A 48 -1.25 22.66 -18.31
C MET A 48 -0.40 21.45 -18.71
N MET A 49 -0.88 20.60 -19.64
CA MET A 49 -0.12 19.44 -20.14
C MET A 49 1.18 19.88 -20.83
N SER A 50 1.16 20.98 -21.61
CA SER A 50 2.37 21.55 -22.19
C SER A 50 3.35 22.06 -21.12
N ALA A 51 2.86 22.62 -20.02
CA ALA A 51 3.72 23.02 -18.90
C ALA A 51 4.33 21.81 -18.20
N LEU A 52 3.53 20.78 -17.91
CA LEU A 52 3.98 19.53 -17.29
C LEU A 52 4.99 18.78 -18.18
N ASP A 53 4.82 18.81 -19.52
CA ASP A 53 5.78 18.21 -20.46
C ASP A 53 7.13 18.97 -20.46
N ARG A 54 7.14 20.29 -20.44
CA ARG A 54 8.38 21.07 -20.27
C ARG A 54 9.11 20.73 -18.96
N MET A 55 8.35 20.46 -17.90
CA MET A 55 8.89 20.06 -16.60
C MET A 55 9.20 18.54 -16.50
N LYS A 56 8.95 17.79 -17.58
CA LYS A 56 9.16 16.33 -17.66
C LYS A 56 8.32 15.51 -16.68
N PHE A 57 7.22 16.05 -16.17
CA PHE A 57 6.22 15.27 -15.40
C PHE A 57 5.38 14.37 -16.30
N VAL A 58 5.16 14.81 -17.53
CA VAL A 58 4.57 14.02 -18.59
C VAL A 58 5.44 14.08 -19.84
N VAL A 59 5.20 13.16 -20.78
CA VAL A 59 5.84 13.15 -22.10
C VAL A 59 4.76 12.90 -23.13
N GLN A 60 4.70 13.74 -24.18
CA GLN A 60 3.80 13.53 -25.31
C GLN A 60 4.48 12.70 -26.41
N ASP A 61 3.83 11.66 -26.86
CA ASP A 61 4.21 10.97 -28.10
C ASP A 61 3.79 11.82 -29.31
N ALA A 62 4.77 12.28 -30.07
CA ALA A 62 4.55 13.18 -31.22
C ALA A 62 3.71 12.56 -32.35
N ARG A 63 3.69 11.22 -32.46
CA ARG A 63 2.97 10.49 -33.51
C ARG A 63 1.51 10.27 -33.14
N THR A 64 1.23 9.94 -31.87
CA THR A 64 -0.13 9.58 -31.41
C THR A 64 -0.84 10.73 -30.73
N GLY A 65 -0.09 11.72 -30.22
CA GLY A 65 -0.59 12.81 -29.39
C GLY A 65 -0.93 12.39 -27.95
N LEU A 66 -0.69 11.12 -27.58
CA LEU A 66 -0.91 10.61 -26.23
C LEU A 66 0.13 11.14 -25.26
N TYR A 67 -0.30 11.41 -24.04
CA TYR A 67 0.57 11.75 -22.92
C TYR A 67 0.73 10.55 -21.99
N ARG A 68 1.90 10.35 -21.44
CA ARG A 68 2.20 9.41 -20.36
C ARG A 68 3.02 10.09 -19.27
N LEU A 69 3.08 9.50 -18.07
CA LEU A 69 3.96 10.02 -17.02
C LEU A 69 5.42 10.04 -17.46
N GLY A 70 6.10 11.12 -17.10
CA GLY A 70 7.48 11.40 -17.47
C GLY A 70 8.49 11.08 -16.36
N PRO A 71 9.79 11.20 -16.64
CA PRO A 71 10.86 10.84 -15.71
C PRO A 71 10.88 11.66 -14.41
N ALA A 72 10.34 12.89 -14.41
CA ALA A 72 10.27 13.71 -13.20
C ALA A 72 9.38 13.08 -12.13
N ALA A 73 8.29 12.40 -12.52
CA ALA A 73 7.43 11.67 -11.60
C ALA A 73 8.19 10.50 -10.92
N VAL A 74 8.98 9.73 -11.70
CA VAL A 74 9.82 8.67 -11.19
C VAL A 74 10.87 9.19 -10.20
N SER A 75 11.51 10.33 -10.53
CA SER A 75 12.52 10.96 -9.67
C SER A 75 11.93 11.37 -8.33
N LEU A 76 10.76 12.03 -8.33
CA LEU A 76 10.10 12.42 -7.09
C LEU A 76 9.66 11.22 -6.24
N GLY A 77 9.08 10.19 -6.87
CA GLY A 77 8.73 8.95 -6.16
C GLY A 77 9.96 8.29 -5.53
N THR A 78 11.07 8.23 -6.23
CA THR A 78 12.34 7.68 -5.72
C THR A 78 12.87 8.48 -4.53
N ILE A 79 12.82 9.82 -4.60
CA ILE A 79 13.24 10.69 -3.49
C ILE A 79 12.34 10.47 -2.27
N ALA A 80 11.02 10.37 -2.48
CA ALA A 80 10.06 10.11 -1.42
C ALA A 80 10.33 8.75 -0.73
N LEU A 81 10.51 7.67 -1.51
CA LEU A 81 10.84 6.34 -0.99
C LEU A 81 12.15 6.35 -0.21
N ASN A 82 13.22 6.92 -0.76
CA ASN A 82 14.52 7.01 -0.09
C ASN A 82 14.46 7.87 1.19
N GLY A 83 13.53 8.81 1.28
CA GLY A 83 13.23 9.60 2.48
C GLY A 83 12.53 8.80 3.58
N SER A 84 11.76 7.74 3.24
CA SER A 84 11.02 6.95 4.22
C SER A 84 11.95 6.11 5.11
N PRO A 85 11.90 6.28 6.45
CA PRO A 85 12.64 5.40 7.38
C PRO A 85 12.18 3.94 7.26
N ILE A 86 10.87 3.71 7.05
CA ILE A 86 10.29 2.36 6.93
C ILE A 86 10.85 1.67 5.68
N PHE A 87 10.87 2.36 4.53
CA PHE A 87 11.45 1.80 3.31
C PHE A 87 12.91 1.43 3.48
N ARG A 88 13.73 2.32 4.09
CA ARG A 88 15.16 2.06 4.32
C ARG A 88 15.40 0.87 5.25
N ALA A 89 14.62 0.76 6.33
CA ALA A 89 14.74 -0.34 7.29
C ALA A 89 14.27 -1.68 6.69
N SER A 90 13.22 -1.66 5.87
CA SER A 90 12.54 -2.89 5.44
C SER A 90 13.07 -3.48 4.13
N ARG A 91 13.59 -2.64 3.22
CA ARG A 91 13.90 -3.04 1.84
C ARG A 91 14.73 -4.30 1.74
N GLN A 92 15.86 -4.38 2.45
CA GLN A 92 16.78 -5.52 2.35
C GLN A 92 16.21 -6.77 3.04
N ILE A 93 15.56 -6.59 4.20
CA ILE A 93 14.95 -7.67 4.97
C ILE A 93 13.82 -8.31 4.14
N ALA A 94 12.92 -7.50 3.58
CA ALA A 94 11.83 -7.97 2.74
C ALA A 94 12.33 -8.70 1.47
N GLN A 95 13.39 -8.19 0.84
CA GLN A 95 14.00 -8.85 -0.32
C GLN A 95 14.60 -10.20 0.04
N ASN A 96 15.28 -10.31 1.18
CA ASN A 96 15.87 -11.56 1.64
C ASN A 96 14.77 -12.57 2.00
N LEU A 97 13.69 -12.11 2.65
CA LEU A 97 12.54 -12.95 2.96
C LEU A 97 11.90 -13.48 1.68
N ALA A 98 11.62 -12.63 0.68
CA ALA A 98 11.03 -13.06 -0.59
C ALA A 98 11.83 -14.16 -1.29
N ARG A 99 13.17 -14.06 -1.26
CA ARG A 99 14.05 -15.10 -1.80
C ARG A 99 13.99 -16.42 -1.03
N ARG A 100 13.87 -16.33 0.31
CA ARG A 100 13.85 -17.50 1.19
C ARG A 100 12.53 -18.26 1.11
N ILE A 101 11.39 -17.55 1.09
CA ILE A 101 10.05 -18.18 1.05
C ILE A 101 9.53 -18.39 -0.37
N GLU A 102 10.21 -17.87 -1.39
CA GLU A 102 9.88 -17.96 -2.81
C GLU A 102 8.50 -17.38 -3.20
N ILE A 103 7.87 -16.61 -2.31
CA ILE A 103 6.56 -15.97 -2.49
C ILE A 103 6.75 -14.43 -2.53
N GLY A 104 5.76 -13.71 -3.04
CA GLY A 104 5.77 -12.25 -3.08
C GLY A 104 5.72 -11.63 -1.69
N VAL A 105 6.67 -10.75 -1.36
CA VAL A 105 6.75 -10.01 -0.09
C VAL A 105 6.54 -8.53 -0.34
N ASN A 106 5.66 -7.92 0.45
CA ASN A 106 5.33 -6.51 0.33
C ASN A 106 5.49 -5.80 1.67
N VAL A 107 5.88 -4.53 1.61
CA VAL A 107 5.89 -3.62 2.74
C VAL A 107 4.99 -2.45 2.43
N ALA A 108 4.10 -2.11 3.35
CA ALA A 108 3.21 -0.97 3.19
C ALA A 108 3.14 -0.15 4.48
N GLU A 109 3.03 1.16 4.34
CA GLU A 109 2.91 2.14 5.41
C GLU A 109 1.46 2.57 5.58
N LEU A 110 1.01 2.72 6.83
CA LEU A 110 -0.32 3.22 7.15
C LEU A 110 -0.45 4.70 6.75
N SER A 111 -1.54 5.05 6.09
CA SER A 111 -1.85 6.42 5.66
C SER A 111 -3.34 6.71 5.86
N GLY A 112 -3.71 7.25 7.02
CA GLY A 112 -5.11 7.44 7.39
C GLY A 112 -5.86 6.10 7.40
N PHE A 113 -6.95 6.00 6.66
CA PHE A 113 -7.76 4.77 6.51
C PHE A 113 -7.41 3.93 5.28
N THR A 114 -6.18 4.03 4.82
CA THR A 114 -5.61 3.20 3.76
C THR A 114 -4.16 2.89 4.07
N PHE A 115 -3.50 2.14 3.21
CA PHE A 115 -2.06 1.98 3.26
C PHE A 115 -1.45 2.24 1.88
N THR A 116 -0.18 2.61 1.86
CA THR A 116 0.59 2.78 0.63
C THR A 116 1.72 1.76 0.59
N TYR A 117 1.82 0.99 -0.49
CA TYR A 117 2.95 0.10 -0.70
C TYR A 117 4.24 0.91 -0.88
N LEU A 118 5.27 0.58 -0.10
CA LEU A 118 6.60 1.16 -0.21
C LEU A 118 7.51 0.35 -1.12
N CYS A 119 7.42 -0.98 -1.04
CA CYS A 119 8.14 -1.89 -1.93
C CYS A 119 7.43 -3.24 -2.02
N ASN A 120 7.75 -3.96 -3.11
CA ASN A 120 7.41 -5.35 -3.29
C ASN A 120 8.61 -6.10 -3.86
N PHE A 121 8.78 -7.35 -3.43
CA PHE A 121 9.78 -8.26 -3.95
C PHE A 121 9.12 -9.57 -4.31
N GLU A 122 9.41 -10.08 -5.49
CA GLU A 122 8.85 -11.31 -6.00
C GLU A 122 9.77 -12.49 -5.66
N GLY A 123 9.19 -13.58 -5.18
CA GLY A 123 9.88 -14.86 -5.06
C GLY A 123 9.76 -15.68 -6.36
N ALA A 124 10.43 -16.82 -6.43
CA ALA A 124 10.44 -17.68 -7.62
C ALA A 124 9.05 -18.20 -8.01
N LEU A 125 8.17 -18.40 -7.03
CA LEU A 125 6.79 -18.89 -7.20
C LEU A 125 5.76 -17.76 -7.34
N ALA A 126 6.15 -16.49 -7.15
CA ALA A 126 5.27 -15.35 -7.33
C ALA A 126 5.10 -15.02 -8.82
N PRO A 127 3.88 -14.75 -9.27
CA PRO A 127 3.69 -14.25 -10.63
C PRO A 127 4.40 -12.91 -10.79
N LYS A 128 5.23 -12.80 -11.81
CA LYS A 128 5.83 -11.52 -12.18
C LYS A 128 4.75 -10.59 -12.70
N SER A 129 4.57 -9.49 -12.02
CA SER A 129 3.57 -8.50 -12.38
C SER A 129 4.20 -7.11 -12.51
N PHE A 130 3.64 -6.14 -11.85
CA PHE A 130 4.05 -4.73 -11.94
C PHE A 130 4.53 -4.24 -10.57
N ALA A 131 5.20 -3.09 -10.56
CA ALA A 131 5.62 -2.44 -9.32
C ALA A 131 4.41 -2.08 -8.46
N MET A 132 4.46 -2.43 -7.17
CA MET A 132 3.40 -2.10 -6.21
C MET A 132 3.65 -0.76 -5.50
N ALA A 133 4.89 -0.26 -5.51
CA ALA A 133 5.26 0.97 -4.81
C ALA A 133 4.39 2.15 -5.26
N GLY A 134 3.82 2.88 -4.29
CA GLY A 134 2.90 3.99 -4.52
C GLY A 134 1.42 3.59 -4.63
N ARG A 135 1.09 2.30 -4.82
CA ARG A 135 -0.29 1.85 -4.79
C ARG A 135 -0.86 1.89 -3.38
N THR A 136 -2.16 2.05 -3.28
CA THR A 136 -2.90 1.99 -2.01
C THR A 136 -3.76 0.73 -1.94
N GLY A 137 -4.20 0.38 -0.74
CA GLY A 137 -5.09 -0.76 -0.56
C GLY A 137 -6.04 -0.59 0.62
N PRO A 138 -7.16 -1.34 0.62
CA PRO A 138 -8.16 -1.29 1.68
C PRO A 138 -7.68 -2.01 2.93
N LEU A 139 -7.97 -1.43 4.11
CA LEU A 139 -7.55 -2.02 5.38
C LEU A 139 -8.33 -3.31 5.71
N HIS A 140 -9.63 -3.38 5.40
CA HIS A 140 -10.50 -4.49 5.81
C HIS A 140 -10.35 -5.77 4.97
N ALA A 141 -9.93 -5.66 3.70
CA ALA A 141 -9.97 -6.76 2.74
C ALA A 141 -8.57 -7.36 2.43
N THR A 142 -7.54 -7.01 3.20
CA THR A 142 -6.17 -7.49 2.99
C THR A 142 -5.53 -7.93 4.29
N GLY A 143 -4.61 -8.89 4.24
CA GLY A 143 -3.81 -9.26 5.40
C GLY A 143 -3.00 -8.08 5.95
N LEU A 144 -2.36 -7.29 5.05
CA LEU A 144 -1.67 -6.04 5.43
C LEU A 144 -2.60 -5.08 6.17
N GLY A 145 -3.78 -4.85 5.61
CA GLY A 145 -4.73 -3.93 6.20
C GLY A 145 -5.22 -4.39 7.58
N LYS A 146 -5.52 -5.68 7.77
CA LYS A 146 -5.89 -6.22 9.07
C LYS A 146 -4.76 -6.15 10.09
N ALA A 147 -3.51 -6.38 9.66
CA ALA A 147 -2.34 -6.17 10.52
C ALA A 147 -2.21 -4.71 10.97
N LEU A 148 -2.49 -3.74 10.10
CA LEU A 148 -2.49 -2.32 10.43
C LEU A 148 -3.69 -1.94 11.32
N LEU A 149 -4.91 -2.40 11.01
CA LEU A 149 -6.11 -2.19 11.84
C LEU A 149 -5.95 -2.73 13.25
N SER A 150 -5.16 -3.80 13.44
CA SER A 150 -4.93 -4.39 14.78
C SER A 150 -4.23 -3.42 15.75
N GLY A 151 -3.58 -2.37 15.24
CA GLY A 151 -2.96 -1.31 16.03
C GLY A 151 -3.86 -0.10 16.30
N MET A 152 -5.01 -0.04 15.67
CA MET A 152 -5.96 1.06 15.86
C MET A 152 -6.80 0.86 17.13
N THR A 153 -7.32 1.98 17.68
CA THR A 153 -8.31 1.92 18.75
C THR A 153 -9.66 1.49 18.21
N ASP A 154 -10.56 1.04 19.08
CA ASP A 154 -11.91 0.63 18.68
C ASP A 154 -12.67 1.79 18.02
N GLU A 155 -12.48 3.02 18.51
CA GLU A 155 -13.10 4.21 17.92
C GLU A 155 -12.61 4.48 16.50
N GLN A 156 -11.32 4.28 16.22
CA GLN A 156 -10.75 4.43 14.86
C GLN A 156 -11.27 3.33 13.93
N VAL A 157 -11.39 2.10 14.41
CA VAL A 157 -11.98 1.01 13.63
C VAL A 157 -13.47 1.26 13.36
N ASP A 158 -14.21 1.78 14.35
CA ASP A 158 -15.63 2.18 14.18
C ASP A 158 -15.76 3.29 13.12
N GLU A 159 -14.90 4.31 13.17
CA GLU A 159 -14.87 5.39 12.16
C GLU A 159 -14.56 4.85 10.76
N TYR A 160 -13.61 3.90 10.63
CA TYR A 160 -13.33 3.23 9.36
C TYR A 160 -14.57 2.50 8.82
N PHE A 161 -15.26 1.73 9.67
CA PHE A 161 -16.45 0.95 9.27
C PHE A 161 -17.68 1.79 9.03
N ALA A 162 -17.78 3.00 9.64
CA ALA A 162 -18.82 3.97 9.35
C ALA A 162 -18.82 4.45 7.89
N GLN A 163 -17.68 4.33 7.18
CA GLN A 163 -17.56 4.67 5.76
C GLN A 163 -18.10 3.57 4.82
N THR A 164 -18.71 2.52 5.34
CA THR A 164 -19.28 1.40 4.58
C THR A 164 -18.23 0.74 3.67
N PRO A 165 -17.35 -0.11 4.22
CA PRO A 165 -16.27 -0.76 3.47
C PRO A 165 -16.78 -1.52 2.24
N GLN A 166 -16.08 -1.40 1.13
CA GLN A 166 -16.44 -2.04 -0.13
C GLN A 166 -16.31 -3.56 -0.04
N ARG A 167 -17.33 -4.28 -0.48
CA ARG A 167 -17.24 -5.73 -0.67
C ARG A 167 -16.61 -6.05 -2.02
N PHE A 168 -15.48 -6.75 -2.01
CA PHE A 168 -14.75 -7.18 -3.22
C PHE A 168 -15.16 -8.60 -3.64
N THR A 169 -15.35 -9.49 -2.66
CA THR A 169 -15.79 -10.87 -2.85
C THR A 169 -16.83 -11.23 -1.78
N PRO A 170 -17.52 -12.38 -1.88
CA PRO A 170 -18.36 -12.88 -0.81
C PRO A 170 -17.63 -13.09 0.53
N HIS A 171 -16.30 -13.28 0.49
CA HIS A 171 -15.46 -13.52 1.67
C HIS A 171 -15.01 -12.22 2.36
N THR A 172 -15.16 -11.06 1.71
CA THR A 172 -14.76 -9.77 2.28
C THR A 172 -15.49 -9.50 3.59
N ILE A 173 -14.74 -9.23 4.65
CA ILE A 173 -15.29 -8.83 5.96
C ILE A 173 -15.70 -7.37 5.90
N VAL A 174 -16.99 -7.11 5.85
CA VAL A 174 -17.59 -5.75 5.86
C VAL A 174 -18.39 -5.47 7.12
N ASP A 175 -18.54 -6.46 8.00
CA ASP A 175 -19.18 -6.33 9.29
C ASP A 175 -18.17 -5.98 10.38
N ARG A 176 -18.48 -4.96 11.20
CA ARG A 176 -17.58 -4.46 12.25
C ARG A 176 -17.32 -5.52 13.34
N GLY A 177 -18.34 -6.31 13.69
CA GLY A 177 -18.23 -7.36 14.71
C GLY A 177 -17.35 -8.51 14.23
N ALA A 178 -17.54 -8.96 12.98
CA ALA A 178 -16.70 -9.97 12.37
C ALA A 178 -15.24 -9.49 12.24
N MET A 179 -15.03 -8.22 11.93
CA MET A 179 -13.68 -7.64 11.92
C MET A 179 -13.06 -7.63 13.31
N GLN A 180 -13.81 -7.34 14.37
CA GLN A 180 -13.27 -7.38 15.73
C GLN A 180 -12.67 -8.76 16.07
N VAL A 181 -13.37 -9.83 15.72
CA VAL A 181 -12.87 -11.20 15.93
C VAL A 181 -11.54 -11.41 15.18
N ALA A 182 -11.47 -11.00 13.92
CA ALA A 182 -10.25 -11.14 13.12
C ALA A 182 -9.07 -10.28 13.67
N LEU A 183 -9.37 -9.11 14.23
CA LEU A 183 -8.35 -8.25 14.87
C LEU A 183 -7.87 -8.83 16.19
N ASP A 184 -8.74 -9.41 17.00
CA ASP A 184 -8.37 -10.05 18.27
C ASP A 184 -7.52 -11.30 18.04
N GLU A 185 -7.85 -12.09 17.02
CA GLU A 185 -7.00 -13.19 16.57
C GLU A 185 -5.63 -12.67 16.08
N THR A 186 -5.60 -11.58 15.30
CA THR A 186 -4.36 -10.95 14.82
C THR A 186 -3.48 -10.49 15.98
N ARG A 187 -4.08 -9.83 16.97
CA ARG A 187 -3.36 -9.37 18.19
C ARG A 187 -2.81 -10.55 18.99
N SER A 188 -3.59 -11.64 19.12
CA SER A 188 -3.20 -12.82 19.90
C SER A 188 -2.05 -13.59 19.26
N ARG A 189 -2.08 -13.82 17.95
CA ARG A 189 -1.09 -14.64 17.22
C ARG A 189 0.05 -13.86 16.61
N GLY A 190 -0.04 -12.50 16.54
CA GLY A 190 0.99 -11.62 16.00
C GLY A 190 0.96 -11.46 14.48
N TYR A 191 0.00 -12.03 13.78
CA TYR A 191 -0.15 -11.89 12.32
C TYR A 191 -1.61 -11.95 11.89
N ALA A 192 -1.92 -11.33 10.76
CA ALA A 192 -3.22 -11.40 10.09
C ALA A 192 -3.16 -12.33 8.89
N THR A 193 -4.29 -12.95 8.55
CA THR A 193 -4.47 -13.72 7.32
C THR A 193 -5.61 -13.15 6.49
N GLU A 194 -5.55 -13.33 5.18
CA GLU A 194 -6.60 -13.00 4.22
C GLU A 194 -6.65 -14.13 3.19
N ILE A 195 -7.85 -14.68 2.96
CA ILE A 195 -8.10 -15.73 1.99
C ILE A 195 -9.26 -15.31 1.11
N GLU A 196 -8.97 -14.96 -0.15
CA GLU A 196 -9.95 -14.55 -1.16
C GLU A 196 -10.85 -13.37 -0.78
N GLU A 197 -10.47 -12.55 0.21
CA GLU A 197 -11.28 -11.39 0.63
C GLU A 197 -11.15 -10.22 -0.34
N LEU A 198 -9.96 -10.00 -0.92
CA LEU A 198 -9.73 -8.95 -1.92
C LEU A 198 -10.01 -9.45 -3.34
N ALA A 199 -9.59 -10.65 -3.66
CA ALA A 199 -9.76 -11.26 -4.98
C ALA A 199 -9.69 -12.78 -4.90
N PHE A 200 -10.49 -13.48 -5.72
CA PHE A 200 -10.46 -14.93 -5.80
C PHE A 200 -9.09 -15.48 -6.19
N GLY A 201 -8.77 -16.66 -5.68
CA GLY A 201 -7.54 -17.39 -6.00
C GLY A 201 -6.29 -16.82 -5.32
N ARG A 202 -6.43 -15.90 -4.35
CA ARG A 202 -5.31 -15.26 -3.64
C ARG A 202 -5.42 -15.43 -2.13
N ALA A 203 -4.26 -15.50 -1.50
CA ALA A 203 -4.13 -15.44 -0.05
C ALA A 203 -2.99 -14.51 0.36
N CYS A 204 -3.06 -14.03 1.59
CA CYS A 204 -2.07 -13.15 2.18
C CYS A 204 -1.93 -13.43 3.68
N ILE A 205 -0.70 -13.44 4.16
CA ILE A 205 -0.36 -13.41 5.58
C ILE A 205 0.48 -12.16 5.85
N ALA A 206 0.23 -11.45 6.96
CA ALA A 206 0.91 -10.18 7.24
C ALA A 206 1.18 -10.00 8.73
N ALA A 207 2.36 -9.45 9.05
CA ALA A 207 2.76 -9.08 10.40
C ALA A 207 2.91 -7.55 10.52
N PRO A 208 2.55 -6.96 11.67
CA PRO A 208 2.67 -5.53 11.91
C PRO A 208 4.13 -5.13 12.17
N ILE A 209 4.50 -3.95 11.69
CA ILE A 209 5.79 -3.29 11.94
C ILE A 209 5.55 -2.13 12.90
N ARG A 210 6.37 -2.04 13.93
CA ARG A 210 6.25 -1.04 15.01
C ARG A 210 7.35 0.02 14.95
N ASN A 211 6.98 1.24 15.32
CA ASN A 211 7.93 2.33 15.51
C ASN A 211 8.52 2.30 16.94
N ARG A 212 9.38 3.25 17.25
CA ARG A 212 10.01 3.41 18.58
C ARG A 212 9.02 3.55 19.74
N ALA A 213 7.84 4.10 19.50
CA ALA A 213 6.78 4.23 20.52
C ALA A 213 5.98 2.92 20.72
N GLY A 214 6.20 1.89 19.87
CA GLY A 214 5.45 0.64 19.88
C GLY A 214 4.17 0.70 19.05
N GLU A 215 3.92 1.81 18.38
CA GLU A 215 2.77 1.99 17.50
C GLU A 215 2.97 1.23 16.19
N ILE A 216 1.91 0.60 15.68
CA ILE A 216 1.91 -0.05 14.38
C ILE A 216 1.83 1.03 13.30
N VAL A 217 2.91 1.17 12.51
CA VAL A 217 3.03 2.20 11.46
C VAL A 217 3.10 1.62 10.06
N ALA A 218 3.43 0.33 9.95
CA ALA A 218 3.56 -0.37 8.69
C ALA A 218 3.23 -1.85 8.85
N GLY A 219 3.18 -2.58 7.75
CA GLY A 219 3.04 -4.03 7.72
C GLY A 219 3.97 -4.67 6.71
N LEU A 220 4.39 -5.89 7.01
CA LEU A 220 5.12 -6.79 6.12
C LEU A 220 4.19 -7.95 5.77
N SER A 221 4.04 -8.28 4.49
CA SER A 221 3.19 -9.40 4.06
C SER A 221 3.88 -10.34 3.09
N ALA A 222 3.49 -11.60 3.17
CA ALA A 222 3.68 -12.58 2.10
C ALA A 222 2.33 -12.81 1.41
N SER A 223 2.28 -12.71 0.08
CA SER A 223 1.06 -12.87 -0.70
C SER A 223 1.32 -13.60 -2.02
N GLY A 224 0.34 -14.38 -2.44
CA GLY A 224 0.46 -15.16 -3.67
C GLY A 224 -0.84 -15.86 -4.06
N PRO A 225 -0.80 -16.68 -5.11
CA PRO A 225 -1.91 -17.55 -5.46
C PRO A 225 -2.22 -18.51 -4.31
N LEU A 226 -3.50 -18.81 -4.10
CA LEU A 226 -3.95 -19.76 -3.08
C LEU A 226 -3.35 -21.17 -3.28
N SER A 227 -3.05 -21.55 -4.52
CA SER A 227 -2.37 -22.80 -4.86
C SER A 227 -0.91 -22.89 -4.38
N VAL A 228 -0.30 -21.75 -4.04
CA VAL A 228 1.09 -21.66 -3.54
C VAL A 228 1.08 -21.32 -2.05
N LEU A 229 0.18 -20.44 -1.63
CA LEU A 229 0.03 -19.99 -0.26
C LEU A 229 -1.26 -20.56 0.33
N ASP A 230 -1.22 -21.84 0.72
CA ASP A 230 -2.36 -22.52 1.36
C ASP A 230 -2.38 -22.19 2.86
N LEU A 231 -3.21 -21.23 3.23
CA LEU A 231 -3.44 -20.84 4.63
C LEU A 231 -4.51 -21.67 5.34
N HIS A 232 -5.12 -22.66 4.68
CA HIS A 232 -5.96 -23.68 5.32
C HIS A 232 -5.12 -24.80 5.93
N ALA A 233 -3.91 -25.03 5.39
CA ALA A 233 -2.94 -25.96 5.95
C ALA A 233 -2.11 -25.29 7.07
N PRO A 234 -1.36 -26.06 7.90
CA PRO A 234 -0.45 -25.48 8.88
C PRO A 234 0.57 -24.56 8.22
N HIS A 235 0.57 -23.29 8.59
CA HIS A 235 1.44 -22.24 8.04
C HIS A 235 2.33 -21.57 9.11
N GLN A 236 2.50 -22.25 10.26
CA GLN A 236 3.23 -21.72 11.41
C GLN A 236 4.66 -21.31 11.07
N GLU A 237 5.38 -22.08 10.26
CA GLU A 237 6.75 -21.76 9.87
C GLU A 237 6.82 -20.46 9.05
N LEU A 238 5.92 -20.28 8.09
CA LEU A 238 5.84 -19.03 7.31
C LEU A 238 5.46 -17.85 8.20
N ALA A 239 4.51 -18.04 9.12
CA ALA A 239 4.10 -17.01 10.07
C ALA A 239 5.26 -16.57 10.96
N LEU A 240 6.04 -17.51 11.50
CA LEU A 240 7.22 -17.22 12.31
C LEU A 240 8.28 -16.43 11.53
N GLN A 241 8.61 -16.88 10.32
CA GLN A 241 9.57 -16.16 9.45
C GLN A 241 9.12 -14.74 9.14
N LEU A 242 7.80 -14.53 8.95
CA LEU A 242 7.24 -13.20 8.68
C LEU A 242 7.28 -12.30 9.92
N ILE A 243 6.92 -12.85 11.10
CA ILE A 243 6.99 -12.13 12.37
C ILE A 243 8.44 -11.74 12.68
N GLU A 244 9.38 -12.67 12.57
CA GLU A 244 10.82 -12.39 12.80
C GLU A 244 11.33 -11.26 11.90
N ALA A 245 10.98 -11.28 10.61
CA ALA A 245 11.36 -10.22 9.69
C ALA A 245 10.68 -8.87 10.01
N ALA A 246 9.42 -8.87 10.44
CA ALA A 246 8.71 -7.67 10.87
C ALA A 246 9.29 -7.10 12.18
N ASP A 247 9.70 -7.95 13.10
CA ASP A 247 10.38 -7.56 14.35
C ASP A 247 11.78 -6.99 14.06
N GLU A 248 12.55 -7.60 13.14
CA GLU A 248 13.84 -7.07 12.69
C GLU A 248 13.69 -5.65 12.12
N ILE A 249 12.67 -5.41 11.29
CA ILE A 249 12.36 -4.09 10.75
C ILE A 249 11.97 -3.13 11.88
N SER A 250 11.14 -3.58 12.83
CA SER A 250 10.70 -2.77 13.97
C SER A 250 11.87 -2.36 14.85
N VAL A 251 12.81 -3.26 15.11
CA VAL A 251 14.06 -2.97 15.84
C VAL A 251 14.91 -1.95 15.07
N ALA A 252 15.02 -2.07 13.75
CA ALA A 252 15.72 -1.09 12.92
C ALA A 252 15.05 0.29 12.94
N LEU A 253 13.74 0.36 13.22
CA LEU A 253 12.99 1.60 13.45
C LEU A 253 13.09 2.12 14.91
N GLY A 254 13.84 1.42 15.77
CA GLY A 254 14.07 1.80 17.17
C GLY A 254 13.06 1.22 18.15
N TYR A 255 12.21 0.28 17.73
CA TYR A 255 11.37 -0.47 18.65
C TYR A 255 12.22 -1.36 19.54
N SER A 256 11.94 -1.32 20.85
CA SER A 256 12.56 -2.22 21.82
C SER A 256 11.43 -2.96 22.53
N PRO A 257 11.23 -4.26 22.27
CA PRO A 257 10.24 -5.02 23.02
C PRO A 257 10.62 -4.97 24.52
N SER A 258 9.71 -4.47 25.34
CA SER A 258 9.92 -4.49 26.80
C SER A 258 10.08 -5.95 27.24
N ARG A 259 11.02 -6.25 28.15
CA ARG A 259 11.37 -7.62 28.62
C ARG A 259 10.20 -8.42 29.20
N THR A 260 9.00 -7.85 29.25
CA THR A 260 7.76 -8.50 29.71
C THR A 260 7.04 -9.36 28.63
N ALA A 261 7.44 -9.26 27.36
CA ALA A 261 6.82 -10.04 26.27
C ALA A 261 7.53 -11.37 25.96
N SER A 262 8.59 -11.75 26.71
CA SER A 262 9.34 -13.01 26.53
C SER A 262 8.64 -14.26 27.10
N ALA A 263 7.31 -14.24 27.26
CA ALA A 263 6.57 -15.42 27.78
C ALA A 263 6.15 -16.42 26.70
N PHE A 264 6.44 -16.16 25.41
CA PHE A 264 6.08 -17.06 24.30
C PHE A 264 7.23 -17.91 23.74
N ALA A 265 8.39 -17.95 24.41
CA ALA A 265 9.52 -18.77 24.00
C ALA A 265 9.57 -20.15 24.72
N ALA A 266 8.43 -20.63 25.23
CA ALA A 266 8.37 -21.93 25.90
C ALA A 266 7.00 -22.61 25.64
N LEU A 267 6.81 -23.11 24.41
CA LEU A 267 5.88 -24.20 24.11
C LEU A 267 6.41 -25.02 22.93
#